data_b2f148a99949dabf58ec77b23429f351
#
_entry.id   b2f148a99949dabf58ec77b23429f351
#
_cell.length_a   1.000
_cell.length_b   1.000
_cell.length_c   1.000
_cell.angle_alpha   90.00
_cell.angle_beta   90.00
_cell.angle_gamma   90.00
#
_symmetry.space_group_name_H-M   'P 1'
#
loop_
_entity.id
_entity.type
_entity.pdbx_description
1 polymer ?
#
loop_
_entity_poly.entity_id
_entity_poly.type
_entity_poly.pdbx_seq_one_letter_code
_entity_poly.pdbx_strand_id
1 'polypeptide(L)'
;PITVTIGEDGKGKVPNSDLPEGDVPGTGKITEPGKPAVEVPVETPAKVIPNTPRTEKPGKIEITRKPNGDAIVTPKKPDGSTYPSGSKVVIPGENNTPIEVTIGDNGSGEVPNDKLPKTDVPGTGKVTEPNKKPSQPVDVTTPARKTPTLDVEQDPKTGDVTVTPKKPDGSTFPPGTKVEIPG
;
A
#
# COMPACT_ATOMS: atom_id res chain seq x y z
N PRO A 1 19.38 10.28 -6.48
CA PRO A 1 18.73 11.53 -6.87
C PRO A 1 19.20 11.98 -8.27
N ILE A 2 18.29 12.55 -9.04
CA ILE A 2 18.59 13.14 -10.34
C ILE A 2 18.83 14.63 -10.14
N THR A 3 19.97 15.12 -10.62
CA THR A 3 20.31 16.55 -10.53
C THR A 3 20.14 17.21 -11.89
N VAL A 4 19.46 18.35 -11.90
CA VAL A 4 19.17 19.12 -13.12
C VAL A 4 19.66 20.55 -12.94
N THR A 5 20.39 21.07 -13.92
CA THR A 5 20.78 22.47 -13.96
C THR A 5 19.77 23.26 -14.81
N ILE A 6 19.30 24.38 -14.25
CA ILE A 6 18.35 25.25 -14.93
C ILE A 6 19.08 26.20 -15.87
N GLY A 7 18.64 26.26 -17.11
CA GLY A 7 19.16 27.15 -18.14
C GLY A 7 18.59 28.55 -18.04
N GLU A 8 19.03 29.43 -18.99
CA GLU A 8 18.59 30.83 -19.09
C GLU A 8 17.09 30.98 -19.35
N ASP A 9 16.47 29.95 -19.93
CA ASP A 9 15.02 29.87 -20.19
C ASP A 9 14.19 29.47 -18.94
N GLY A 10 14.85 29.32 -17.78
CA GLY A 10 14.22 28.88 -16.53
C GLY A 10 13.86 27.39 -16.49
N LYS A 11 14.37 26.57 -17.42
CA LYS A 11 14.02 25.14 -17.52
C LYS A 11 15.28 24.27 -17.48
N GLY A 12 15.11 23.06 -16.93
CA GLY A 12 16.08 21.99 -17.01
C GLY A 12 15.49 20.77 -17.69
N LYS A 13 16.32 19.95 -18.32
CA LYS A 13 15.90 18.70 -18.97
C LYS A 13 16.57 17.51 -18.33
N VAL A 14 15.79 16.45 -18.13
CA VAL A 14 16.26 15.14 -17.74
C VAL A 14 16.06 14.19 -18.92
N PRO A 15 17.11 13.54 -19.42
CA PRO A 15 16.96 12.51 -20.45
C PRO A 15 16.05 11.38 -19.97
N ASN A 16 15.26 10.81 -20.89
CA ASN A 16 14.38 9.69 -20.55
C ASN A 16 15.14 8.47 -20.00
N SER A 17 16.39 8.26 -20.44
CA SER A 17 17.27 7.19 -19.93
C SER A 17 17.59 7.30 -18.44
N ASP A 18 17.56 8.51 -17.92
CA ASP A 18 17.95 8.82 -16.52
C ASP A 18 16.73 8.79 -15.57
N LEU A 19 15.52 8.66 -16.14
CA LEU A 19 14.30 8.54 -15.37
C LEU A 19 14.16 7.14 -14.74
N PRO A 20 13.48 7.03 -13.59
CA PRO A 20 13.22 5.76 -12.95
C PRO A 20 12.29 4.86 -13.78
N GLU A 21 12.24 3.56 -13.47
CA GLU A 21 11.35 2.62 -14.15
C GLU A 21 9.88 2.73 -13.76
N GLY A 22 9.61 3.36 -12.61
CA GLY A 22 8.26 3.67 -12.10
C GLY A 22 8.19 5.09 -11.57
N ASP A 23 6.98 5.61 -11.38
CA ASP A 23 6.78 6.92 -10.77
C ASP A 23 7.33 6.92 -9.34
N VAL A 24 8.14 7.92 -8.99
CA VAL A 24 8.77 8.04 -7.66
C VAL A 24 8.29 9.32 -6.98
N PRO A 25 7.34 9.24 -6.05
CA PRO A 25 6.97 10.38 -5.21
C PRO A 25 8.07 10.68 -4.19
N GLY A 26 8.24 11.95 -3.87
CA GLY A 26 9.27 12.35 -2.90
C GLY A 26 9.36 13.86 -2.72
N THR A 27 10.54 14.28 -2.26
CA THR A 27 10.85 15.69 -2.03
C THR A 27 12.00 16.12 -2.93
N GLY A 28 11.74 17.10 -3.78
CA GLY A 28 12.76 17.78 -4.57
C GLY A 28 13.42 18.90 -3.79
N LYS A 29 14.67 19.20 -4.11
CA LYS A 29 15.44 20.31 -3.53
C LYS A 29 15.78 21.32 -4.60
N ILE A 30 15.46 22.59 -4.36
CA ILE A 30 15.83 23.72 -5.22
C ILE A 30 16.90 24.52 -4.49
N THR A 31 18.08 24.67 -5.11
CA THR A 31 19.19 25.44 -4.53
C THR A 31 19.59 26.53 -5.50
N GLU A 32 19.35 27.78 -5.12
CA GLU A 32 19.91 28.95 -5.84
C GLU A 32 21.36 29.15 -5.43
N PRO A 33 22.21 29.67 -6.35
CA PRO A 33 23.59 30.00 -6.01
C PRO A 33 23.68 30.94 -4.79
N GLY A 34 24.42 30.49 -3.75
CA GLY A 34 24.61 31.27 -2.53
C GLY A 34 23.46 31.27 -1.53
N LYS A 35 22.39 30.50 -1.78
CA LYS A 35 21.25 30.39 -0.86
C LYS A 35 21.07 28.95 -0.34
N PRO A 36 20.42 28.76 0.82
CA PRO A 36 20.07 27.43 1.31
C PRO A 36 19.04 26.76 0.40
N ALA A 37 19.06 25.43 0.37
CA ALA A 37 18.11 24.63 -0.40
C ALA A 37 16.69 24.75 0.17
N VAL A 38 15.71 24.79 -0.72
CA VAL A 38 14.27 24.73 -0.39
C VAL A 38 13.72 23.39 -0.85
N GLU A 39 12.96 22.74 0.01
CA GLU A 39 12.33 21.45 -0.24
C GLU A 39 10.88 21.62 -0.73
N VAL A 40 10.50 20.90 -1.79
CA VAL A 40 9.16 20.92 -2.36
C VAL A 40 8.70 19.49 -2.68
N PRO A 41 7.43 19.14 -2.44
CA PRO A 41 6.90 17.86 -2.88
C PRO A 41 6.97 17.75 -4.41
N VAL A 42 7.41 16.60 -4.91
CA VAL A 42 7.49 16.34 -6.34
C VAL A 42 7.35 14.84 -6.60
N GLU A 43 6.78 14.50 -7.76
CA GLU A 43 6.79 13.14 -8.28
C GLU A 43 7.67 13.11 -9.53
N THR A 44 8.68 12.23 -9.52
CA THR A 44 9.50 11.99 -10.71
C THR A 44 8.77 10.96 -11.57
N PRO A 45 8.39 11.30 -12.82
CA PRO A 45 7.69 10.35 -13.68
C PRO A 45 8.60 9.22 -14.13
N ALA A 46 8.01 8.06 -14.38
CA ALA A 46 8.70 6.92 -14.96
C ALA A 46 9.21 7.23 -16.37
N LYS A 47 10.31 6.58 -16.76
CA LYS A 47 10.81 6.63 -18.14
C LYS A 47 9.76 6.07 -19.11
N VAL A 48 9.67 6.69 -20.28
CA VAL A 48 8.82 6.22 -21.37
C VAL A 48 9.58 5.15 -22.15
N ILE A 49 9.03 3.94 -22.21
CA ILE A 49 9.54 2.87 -23.06
C ILE A 49 8.69 2.89 -24.34
N PRO A 50 9.25 3.28 -25.49
CA PRO A 50 8.50 3.29 -26.74
C PRO A 50 7.91 1.91 -27.05
N ASN A 51 6.66 1.88 -27.54
CA ASN A 51 5.95 0.66 -27.93
C ASN A 51 5.67 -0.36 -26.81
N THR A 52 5.87 -0.02 -25.52
CA THR A 52 5.48 -0.90 -24.43
C THR A 52 3.96 -0.84 -24.25
N PRO A 53 3.26 -1.97 -24.35
CA PRO A 53 1.80 -2.02 -24.16
C PRO A 53 1.44 -1.64 -22.73
N ARG A 54 0.25 -1.11 -22.54
CA ARG A 54 -0.31 -0.84 -21.22
C ARG A 54 -1.00 -2.09 -20.69
N THR A 55 -0.88 -2.33 -19.39
CA THR A 55 -1.68 -3.34 -18.68
C THR A 55 -3.17 -3.00 -18.82
N GLU A 56 -3.98 -4.01 -19.11
CA GLU A 56 -5.43 -3.87 -19.18
C GLU A 56 -5.98 -3.30 -17.86
N LYS A 57 -6.94 -2.38 -17.96
CA LYS A 57 -7.60 -1.80 -16.78
C LYS A 57 -8.33 -2.90 -16.01
N PRO A 58 -8.13 -3.02 -14.68
CA PRO A 58 -8.92 -3.97 -13.89
C PRO A 58 -10.42 -3.64 -13.95
N GLY A 59 -11.25 -4.66 -13.97
CA GLY A 59 -12.68 -4.52 -13.70
C GLY A 59 -12.91 -4.21 -12.22
N LYS A 60 -12.12 -4.87 -11.36
CA LYS A 60 -12.10 -4.64 -9.91
C LYS A 60 -10.79 -5.14 -9.28
N ILE A 61 -10.49 -4.65 -8.10
CA ILE A 61 -9.48 -5.21 -7.20
C ILE A 61 -10.24 -5.71 -5.96
N GLU A 62 -10.33 -7.03 -5.82
CA GLU A 62 -10.96 -7.65 -4.66
C GLU A 62 -9.98 -7.71 -3.51
N ILE A 63 -10.44 -7.35 -2.31
CA ILE A 63 -9.66 -7.48 -1.08
C ILE A 63 -10.49 -8.27 -0.09
N THR A 64 -10.01 -9.46 0.28
CA THR A 64 -10.62 -10.33 1.28
C THR A 64 -9.71 -10.49 2.48
N ARG A 65 -10.23 -10.98 3.59
CA ARG A 65 -9.50 -11.12 4.86
C ARG A 65 -9.32 -12.57 5.23
N LYS A 66 -8.12 -12.92 5.67
CA LYS A 66 -7.88 -14.14 6.43
C LYS A 66 -8.34 -14.00 7.89
N PRO A 67 -8.59 -15.11 8.59
CA PRO A 67 -8.93 -15.07 10.03
C PRO A 67 -7.90 -14.31 10.88
N ASN A 68 -6.61 -14.44 10.58
CA ASN A 68 -5.52 -13.73 11.28
C ASN A 68 -5.47 -12.22 10.98
N GLY A 69 -6.31 -11.71 10.08
CA GLY A 69 -6.37 -10.31 9.71
C GLY A 69 -5.60 -9.93 8.45
N ASP A 70 -4.75 -10.80 7.92
CA ASP A 70 -4.05 -10.54 6.65
C ASP A 70 -5.06 -10.33 5.51
N ALA A 71 -4.73 -9.45 4.59
CA ALA A 71 -5.55 -9.19 3.41
C ALA A 71 -5.04 -9.97 2.21
N ILE A 72 -5.97 -10.52 1.44
CA ILE A 72 -5.70 -11.14 0.14
C ILE A 72 -6.19 -10.17 -0.92
N VAL A 73 -5.30 -9.72 -1.79
CA VAL A 73 -5.57 -8.78 -2.88
C VAL A 73 -5.62 -9.56 -4.20
N THR A 74 -6.77 -9.53 -4.86
CA THR A 74 -6.99 -10.27 -6.11
C THR A 74 -7.52 -9.30 -7.17
N PRO A 75 -6.64 -8.79 -8.04
CA PRO A 75 -7.09 -7.99 -9.16
C PRO A 75 -7.77 -8.90 -10.19
N LYS A 76 -8.90 -8.45 -10.72
CA LYS A 76 -9.66 -9.14 -11.75
C LYS A 76 -9.75 -8.28 -13.00
N LYS A 77 -9.52 -8.87 -14.17
CA LYS A 77 -9.79 -8.24 -15.46
C LYS A 77 -11.32 -8.07 -15.65
N PRO A 78 -11.76 -7.24 -16.60
CA PRO A 78 -13.19 -7.08 -16.87
C PRO A 78 -13.94 -8.37 -17.18
N ASP A 79 -13.27 -9.36 -17.77
CA ASP A 79 -13.81 -10.69 -18.06
C ASP A 79 -13.81 -11.64 -16.84
N GLY A 80 -13.33 -11.19 -15.69
CA GLY A 80 -13.22 -11.97 -14.46
C GLY A 80 -11.95 -12.82 -14.34
N SER A 81 -11.10 -12.86 -15.34
CA SER A 81 -9.82 -13.57 -15.28
C SER A 81 -8.80 -12.86 -14.37
N THR A 82 -7.77 -13.58 -13.95
CA THR A 82 -6.69 -13.07 -13.12
C THR A 82 -5.56 -12.47 -13.96
N TYR A 83 -4.73 -11.66 -13.32
CA TYR A 83 -3.48 -11.18 -13.91
C TYR A 83 -2.37 -12.23 -13.75
N PRO A 84 -1.36 -12.25 -14.63
CA PRO A 84 -0.28 -13.22 -14.57
C PRO A 84 0.57 -13.02 -13.29
N SER A 85 1.19 -14.12 -12.86
CA SER A 85 2.17 -14.11 -11.77
C SER A 85 3.28 -13.10 -12.04
N GLY A 86 3.74 -12.43 -10.98
CA GLY A 86 4.71 -11.33 -11.05
C GLY A 86 4.10 -9.97 -11.36
N SER A 87 2.79 -9.89 -11.64
CA SER A 87 2.10 -8.60 -11.72
C SER A 87 2.14 -7.89 -10.37
N LYS A 88 2.23 -6.57 -10.38
CA LYS A 88 2.21 -5.73 -9.20
C LYS A 88 0.89 -4.98 -9.10
N VAL A 89 0.31 -4.95 -7.92
CA VAL A 89 -0.89 -4.19 -7.59
C VAL A 89 -0.53 -3.12 -6.59
N VAL A 90 -0.93 -1.90 -6.86
CA VAL A 90 -0.79 -0.78 -5.92
C VAL A 90 -2.17 -0.40 -5.43
N ILE A 91 -2.36 -0.39 -4.12
CA ILE A 91 -3.61 0.01 -3.44
C ILE A 91 -3.36 1.17 -2.48
N PRO A 92 -4.39 1.94 -2.11
CA PRO A 92 -4.23 3.05 -1.17
C PRO A 92 -3.67 2.61 0.19
N GLY A 93 -2.83 3.42 0.79
CA GLY A 93 -2.31 3.23 2.13
C GLY A 93 -2.39 4.50 2.97
N GLU A 94 -1.93 4.44 4.22
CA GLU A 94 -1.94 5.59 5.12
C GLU A 94 -1.03 6.72 4.63
N ASN A 95 -1.40 7.96 4.93
CA ASN A 95 -0.60 9.16 4.66
C ASN A 95 -0.13 9.27 3.20
N ASN A 96 -0.99 8.88 2.25
CA ASN A 96 -0.68 8.83 0.82
C ASN A 96 0.50 7.92 0.46
N THR A 97 0.84 6.96 1.33
CA THR A 97 1.86 5.95 1.06
C THR A 97 1.18 4.69 0.53
N PRO A 98 1.28 4.38 -0.77
CA PRO A 98 0.61 3.23 -1.34
C PRO A 98 1.21 1.92 -0.85
N ILE A 99 0.38 0.86 -0.86
CA ILE A 99 0.80 -0.50 -0.57
C ILE A 99 0.98 -1.24 -1.89
N GLU A 100 2.18 -1.74 -2.15
CA GLU A 100 2.48 -2.57 -3.32
C GLU A 100 2.38 -4.05 -2.96
N VAL A 101 1.70 -4.81 -3.81
CA VAL A 101 1.48 -6.25 -3.65
C VAL A 101 1.89 -6.98 -4.92
N THR A 102 2.71 -8.00 -4.82
CA THR A 102 3.07 -8.85 -5.95
C THR A 102 2.11 -10.04 -6.03
N ILE A 103 1.59 -10.30 -7.23
CA ILE A 103 0.64 -11.38 -7.50
C ILE A 103 1.39 -12.68 -7.78
N GLY A 104 0.97 -13.74 -7.10
CA GLY A 104 1.47 -15.10 -7.31
C GLY A 104 0.71 -15.88 -8.37
N ASP A 105 1.03 -17.18 -8.49
CA ASP A 105 0.46 -18.08 -9.51
C ASP A 105 -1.06 -18.28 -9.34
N ASN A 106 -1.58 -18.07 -8.13
CA ASN A 106 -3.02 -18.14 -7.84
C ASN A 106 -3.79 -16.87 -8.23
N GLY A 107 -3.13 -15.89 -8.81
CA GLY A 107 -3.73 -14.61 -9.20
C GLY A 107 -3.97 -13.63 -8.04
N SER A 108 -3.41 -13.91 -6.87
CA SER A 108 -3.58 -13.11 -5.65
C SER A 108 -2.24 -12.79 -5.01
N GLY A 109 -2.21 -11.70 -4.25
CA GLY A 109 -1.09 -11.35 -3.39
C GLY A 109 -1.59 -11.13 -1.96
N GLU A 110 -0.69 -11.13 -1.00
CA GLU A 110 -1.02 -11.05 0.42
C GLU A 110 -0.39 -9.81 1.05
N VAL A 111 -1.17 -9.12 1.88
CA VAL A 111 -0.70 -8.01 2.70
C VAL A 111 -0.84 -8.42 4.16
N PRO A 112 0.27 -8.52 4.91
CA PRO A 112 0.22 -8.79 6.34
C PRO A 112 -0.64 -7.77 7.09
N ASN A 113 -1.37 -8.21 8.10
CA ASN A 113 -2.27 -7.36 8.87
C ASN A 113 -1.59 -6.10 9.45
N ASP A 114 -0.32 -6.22 9.88
CA ASP A 114 0.45 -5.10 10.45
C ASP A 114 0.86 -4.05 9.40
N LYS A 115 0.79 -4.37 8.12
CA LYS A 115 1.02 -3.44 6.99
C LYS A 115 -0.24 -2.73 6.51
N LEU A 116 -1.39 -3.18 6.96
CA LEU A 116 -2.67 -2.54 6.64
C LEU A 116 -2.85 -1.23 7.44
N PRO A 117 -3.63 -0.28 6.91
CA PRO A 117 -3.87 0.99 7.56
C PRO A 117 -4.65 0.84 8.87
N LYS A 118 -4.61 1.86 9.73
CA LYS A 118 -5.38 1.88 11.00
C LYS A 118 -6.88 2.01 10.78
N THR A 119 -7.26 2.69 9.70
CA THR A 119 -8.66 2.91 9.26
C THR A 119 -8.79 2.52 7.81
N ASP A 120 -10.01 2.32 7.33
CA ASP A 120 -10.26 2.08 5.90
C ASP A 120 -9.77 3.28 5.07
N VAL A 121 -9.04 3.00 4.00
CA VAL A 121 -8.51 4.03 3.10
C VAL A 121 -9.13 3.85 1.70
N PRO A 122 -10.12 4.69 1.35
CA PRO A 122 -10.66 4.71 -0.01
C PRO A 122 -9.68 5.41 -0.97
N GLY A 123 -9.70 5.02 -2.24
CA GLY A 123 -8.88 5.62 -3.28
C GLY A 123 -8.91 4.81 -4.56
N THR A 124 -7.81 4.82 -5.28
CA THR A 124 -7.67 4.06 -6.52
C THR A 124 -6.48 3.12 -6.48
N GLY A 125 -6.64 1.99 -7.16
CA GLY A 125 -5.57 1.03 -7.37
C GLY A 125 -5.21 0.88 -8.85
N LYS A 126 -4.01 0.40 -9.10
CA LYS A 126 -3.48 0.11 -10.44
C LYS A 126 -2.83 -1.25 -10.44
N VAL A 127 -2.82 -1.89 -11.60
CA VAL A 127 -2.10 -3.14 -11.84
C VAL A 127 -1.04 -2.92 -12.90
N THR A 128 0.11 -3.54 -12.74
CA THR A 128 1.20 -3.53 -13.72
C THR A 128 1.63 -4.97 -13.99
N GLU A 129 1.32 -5.48 -15.18
CA GLU A 129 1.86 -6.77 -15.65
C GLU A 129 3.36 -6.65 -15.97
N PRO A 130 4.11 -7.76 -15.87
CA PRO A 130 5.51 -7.77 -16.27
C PRO A 130 5.71 -7.22 -17.70
N ASN A 131 6.70 -6.35 -17.87
CA ASN A 131 7.07 -5.72 -19.15
C ASN A 131 5.97 -4.87 -19.80
N LYS A 132 4.99 -4.40 -19.03
CA LYS A 132 3.94 -3.47 -19.48
C LYS A 132 3.93 -2.20 -18.66
N LYS A 133 3.30 -1.15 -19.21
CA LYS A 133 3.00 0.08 -18.46
C LYS A 133 1.87 -0.19 -17.44
N PRO A 134 1.80 0.59 -16.34
CA PRO A 134 0.70 0.50 -15.40
C PRO A 134 -0.66 0.67 -16.08
N SER A 135 -1.68 -0.01 -15.54
CA SER A 135 -3.06 0.13 -15.98
C SER A 135 -3.64 1.52 -15.68
N GLN A 136 -4.78 1.82 -16.26
CA GLN A 136 -5.64 2.89 -15.74
C GLN A 136 -6.12 2.53 -14.33
N PRO A 137 -6.37 3.53 -13.45
CA PRO A 137 -6.80 3.27 -12.09
C PRO A 137 -8.24 2.74 -12.03
N VAL A 138 -8.54 2.00 -10.95
CA VAL A 138 -9.89 1.57 -10.56
C VAL A 138 -10.10 1.87 -9.10
N ASP A 139 -11.33 2.20 -8.72
CA ASP A 139 -11.66 2.48 -7.32
C ASP A 139 -11.47 1.23 -6.46
N VAL A 140 -10.86 1.41 -5.29
CA VAL A 140 -10.64 0.37 -4.31
C VAL A 140 -10.52 0.99 -2.92
N THR A 141 -11.01 0.29 -1.91
CA THR A 141 -10.82 0.67 -0.50
C THR A 141 -9.93 -0.37 0.16
N THR A 142 -8.81 0.08 0.68
CA THR A 142 -7.94 -0.77 1.51
C THR A 142 -8.54 -0.85 2.92
N PRO A 143 -8.87 -2.04 3.43
CA PRO A 143 -9.50 -2.18 4.72
C PRO A 143 -8.52 -1.94 5.87
N ALA A 144 -9.05 -1.43 6.97
CA ALA A 144 -8.31 -1.24 8.22
C ALA A 144 -7.73 -2.56 8.74
N ARG A 145 -6.58 -2.55 9.39
CA ARG A 145 -6.06 -3.73 10.08
C ARG A 145 -6.98 -4.16 11.21
N LYS A 146 -7.00 -5.46 11.49
CA LYS A 146 -7.66 -6.00 12.68
C LYS A 146 -6.78 -5.82 13.90
N THR A 147 -7.37 -5.42 15.01
CA THR A 147 -6.70 -5.30 16.31
C THR A 147 -7.12 -6.42 17.25
N PRO A 148 -6.29 -6.80 18.23
CA PRO A 148 -6.71 -7.67 19.32
C PRO A 148 -7.92 -7.10 20.07
N THR A 149 -8.71 -7.97 20.66
CA THR A 149 -9.82 -7.60 21.55
C THR A 149 -9.50 -7.98 22.99
N LEU A 150 -10.13 -7.28 23.92
CA LEU A 150 -9.99 -7.54 25.35
C LEU A 150 -11.39 -7.59 25.96
N ASP A 151 -11.80 -8.79 26.35
CA ASP A 151 -13.06 -9.00 27.08
C ASP A 151 -12.78 -8.91 28.58
N VAL A 152 -13.62 -8.17 29.29
CA VAL A 152 -13.53 -8.00 30.75
C VAL A 152 -14.88 -8.33 31.33
N GLU A 153 -14.94 -9.37 32.19
CA GLU A 153 -16.14 -9.83 32.84
C GLU A 153 -15.96 -9.83 34.37
N GLN A 154 -16.96 -9.38 35.11
CA GLN A 154 -16.97 -9.40 36.57
C GLN A 154 -17.92 -10.47 37.10
N ASP A 155 -17.42 -11.28 38.04
CA ASP A 155 -18.26 -12.22 38.77
C ASP A 155 -19.17 -11.44 39.74
N PRO A 156 -20.50 -11.55 39.59
CA PRO A 156 -21.44 -10.77 40.43
C PRO A 156 -21.47 -11.25 41.90
N LYS A 157 -20.90 -12.41 42.22
CA LYS A 157 -20.89 -12.97 43.57
C LYS A 157 -19.60 -12.63 44.32
N THR A 158 -18.47 -12.78 43.67
CA THR A 158 -17.15 -12.54 44.28
C THR A 158 -16.62 -11.15 44.03
N GLY A 159 -17.07 -10.48 42.94
CA GLY A 159 -16.53 -9.21 42.48
C GLY A 159 -15.23 -9.36 41.68
N ASP A 160 -14.73 -10.58 41.55
CA ASP A 160 -13.51 -10.83 40.78
C ASP A 160 -13.69 -10.51 39.29
N VAL A 161 -12.64 -10.04 38.63
CA VAL A 161 -12.64 -9.69 37.21
C VAL A 161 -11.82 -10.71 36.44
N THR A 162 -12.42 -11.28 35.41
CA THR A 162 -11.74 -12.11 34.41
C THR A 162 -11.44 -11.28 33.16
N VAL A 163 -10.18 -11.28 32.75
CA VAL A 163 -9.70 -10.54 31.56
C VAL A 163 -9.27 -11.52 30.49
N THR A 164 -9.89 -11.48 29.33
CA THR A 164 -9.66 -12.41 28.24
C THR A 164 -9.22 -11.69 26.98
N PRO A 165 -7.89 -11.57 26.73
CA PRO A 165 -7.39 -11.03 25.47
C PRO A 165 -7.50 -12.06 24.35
N LYS A 166 -7.92 -11.61 23.16
CA LYS A 166 -7.98 -12.44 21.95
C LYS A 166 -7.20 -11.80 20.82
N LYS A 167 -6.47 -12.61 20.07
CA LYS A 167 -5.80 -12.17 18.84
C LYS A 167 -6.82 -11.81 17.77
N PRO A 168 -6.40 -11.11 16.67
CA PRO A 168 -7.28 -10.77 15.55
C PRO A 168 -8.03 -11.95 14.92
N ASP A 169 -7.48 -13.17 15.01
CA ASP A 169 -8.10 -14.41 14.54
C ASP A 169 -9.04 -15.08 15.57
N GLY A 170 -9.21 -14.46 16.74
CA GLY A 170 -10.01 -14.99 17.84
C GLY A 170 -9.29 -16.02 18.72
N SER A 171 -8.04 -16.39 18.39
CA SER A 171 -7.24 -17.30 19.22
C SER A 171 -6.72 -16.61 20.49
N THR A 172 -6.31 -17.42 21.45
CA THR A 172 -5.78 -16.95 22.73
C THR A 172 -4.32 -16.52 22.62
N PHE A 173 -3.90 -15.65 23.52
CA PHE A 173 -2.48 -15.34 23.70
C PHE A 173 -1.78 -16.47 24.51
N PRO A 174 -0.46 -16.64 24.32
CA PRO A 174 0.28 -17.66 25.04
C PRO A 174 0.35 -17.35 26.55
N PRO A 175 0.56 -18.38 27.39
CA PRO A 175 0.81 -18.19 28.84
C PRO A 175 1.99 -17.22 29.06
N GLY A 176 1.88 -16.39 30.09
CA GLY A 176 2.89 -15.36 30.40
C GLY A 176 2.66 -14.01 29.71
N THR A 177 1.65 -13.90 28.83
CA THR A 177 1.25 -12.61 28.25
C THR A 177 0.71 -11.71 29.38
N LYS A 178 1.19 -10.46 29.42
CA LYS A 178 0.73 -9.45 30.37
C LYS A 178 -0.32 -8.56 29.71
N VAL A 179 -1.35 -8.25 30.46
CA VAL A 179 -2.44 -7.34 30.06
C VAL A 179 -2.54 -6.24 31.11
N GLU A 180 -2.53 -5.00 30.66
CA GLU A 180 -2.75 -3.84 31.51
C GLU A 180 -4.15 -3.30 31.22
N ILE A 181 -4.93 -3.07 32.25
CA ILE A 181 -6.25 -2.44 32.17
C ILE A 181 -6.21 -1.13 32.95
N PRO A 182 -7.03 -0.14 32.58
CA PRO A 182 -7.12 1.10 33.35
C PRO A 182 -7.55 0.83 34.80
N GLY A 183 -6.89 1.51 35.75
CA GLY A 183 -7.19 1.43 37.19
C GLY A 183 -7.14 2.79 37.85
#